data_4c0585fb2ae17b2162cb7e2afd28fd5b
#
_entry.id   4c0585fb2ae17b2162cb7e2afd28fd5b
#
_cell.length_a   1.000
_cell.length_b   1.000
_cell.length_c   1.000
_cell.angle_alpha   90.00
_cell.angle_beta   90.00
_cell.angle_gamma   90.00
#
_symmetry.space_group_name_H-M   'P 1'
#
loop_
_entity.id
_entity.type
_entity.pdbx_description
1 polymer ?
#
loop_
_entity_poly.entity_id
_entity_poly.type
_entity_poly.pdbx_seq_one_letter_code
_entity_poly.pdbx_strand_id
1 'polypeptide(L)'
;GMAIFHIRHASTEPDSALRPDRSGYQPMEQARERDGEPVIVKNVNSSFIGTDLEPRLRAAGHHTLVIAGITTNHCVETTTRMAGNLGFDARLVSDACYTFDRLGLDGKVRSAEAIHDMTLTNLNGEFASIVTTDAIVAALAEPAAS
;
A
#
# COMPACT_ATOMS: atom_id res chain seq x y z
N GLY A 1 2.71 16.11 -12.49
CA GLY A 1 2.40 14.68 -12.37
C GLY A 1 2.50 14.24 -10.92
N MET A 2 1.97 13.09 -10.58
CA MET A 2 2.03 12.49 -9.24
C MET A 2 3.42 11.87 -9.03
N ALA A 3 4.01 12.08 -7.85
CA ALA A 3 5.23 11.36 -7.46
C ALA A 3 4.87 9.91 -7.11
N ILE A 4 5.71 8.96 -7.53
CA ILE A 4 5.52 7.54 -7.28
C ILE A 4 6.65 7.04 -6.39
N PHE A 5 6.29 6.34 -5.32
CA PHE A 5 7.21 5.65 -4.41
C PHE A 5 6.92 4.15 -4.46
N HIS A 6 7.90 3.39 -4.89
CA HIS A 6 7.81 1.93 -4.91
C HIS A 6 8.21 1.36 -3.56
N ILE A 7 7.35 0.52 -3.00
CA ILE A 7 7.59 -0.11 -1.70
C ILE A 7 7.87 -1.59 -1.90
N ARG A 8 8.99 -2.07 -1.39
CA ARG A 8 9.36 -3.50 -1.40
C ARG A 8 9.52 -4.03 0.01
N HIS A 9 8.97 -5.21 0.25
CA HIS A 9 9.17 -5.92 1.51
C HIS A 9 10.34 -6.91 1.36
N ALA A 10 11.45 -6.63 2.06
CA ALA A 10 12.58 -7.53 2.18
C ALA A 10 12.44 -8.35 3.47
N SER A 11 11.85 -9.54 3.37
CA SER A 11 11.63 -10.40 4.52
C SER A 11 12.95 -10.92 5.11
N THR A 12 13.03 -10.93 6.44
CA THR A 12 14.12 -11.55 7.20
C THR A 12 13.82 -12.99 7.60
N GLU A 13 12.57 -13.47 7.37
CA GLU A 13 12.17 -14.82 7.71
C GLU A 13 12.80 -15.84 6.76
N PRO A 14 13.43 -16.94 7.28
CA PRO A 14 14.19 -17.87 6.46
C PRO A 14 13.43 -18.51 5.30
N ASP A 15 12.15 -18.81 5.50
CA ASP A 15 11.31 -19.52 4.54
C ASP A 15 10.41 -18.59 3.69
N SER A 16 10.53 -17.26 3.86
CA SER A 16 9.70 -16.31 3.15
C SER A 16 10.06 -16.25 1.66
N ALA A 17 9.04 -16.27 0.80
CA ALA A 17 9.20 -16.01 -0.63
C ALA A 17 9.63 -14.55 -0.93
N LEU A 18 9.44 -13.63 0.03
CA LEU A 18 9.77 -12.21 -0.11
C LEU A 18 11.20 -11.88 0.35
N ARG A 19 12.06 -12.88 0.55
CA ARG A 19 13.48 -12.63 0.80
C ARG A 19 14.15 -12.05 -0.45
N PRO A 20 15.15 -11.15 -0.29
CA PRO A 20 15.84 -10.52 -1.43
C PRO A 20 16.49 -11.51 -2.41
N ASP A 21 16.85 -12.72 -1.94
CA ASP A 21 17.45 -13.80 -2.73
C ASP A 21 16.41 -14.71 -3.42
N ARG A 22 15.13 -14.41 -3.32
CA ARG A 22 14.03 -15.19 -3.91
C ARG A 22 13.31 -14.43 -5.02
N SER A 23 12.73 -15.18 -5.95
CA SER A 23 11.98 -14.59 -7.08
C SER A 23 10.75 -13.80 -6.64
N GLY A 24 10.11 -14.18 -5.52
CA GLY A 24 8.95 -13.47 -4.98
C GLY A 24 9.25 -12.05 -4.46
N TYR A 25 10.52 -11.71 -4.26
CA TYR A 25 10.94 -10.33 -3.94
C TYR A 25 10.89 -9.39 -5.15
N GLN A 26 11.00 -9.94 -6.35
CA GLN A 26 11.03 -9.14 -7.57
C GLN A 26 9.65 -8.51 -7.84
N PRO A 27 9.59 -7.23 -8.23
CA PRO A 27 8.32 -6.61 -8.60
C PRO A 27 7.78 -7.25 -9.88
N MET A 28 6.46 -7.25 -10.01
CA MET A 28 5.81 -7.55 -11.29
C MET A 28 6.29 -6.52 -12.34
N GLU A 29 6.39 -6.92 -13.59
CA GLU A 29 6.88 -6.05 -14.67
C GLU A 29 6.08 -4.75 -14.77
N GLN A 30 4.76 -4.83 -14.61
CA GLN A 30 3.84 -3.69 -14.66
C GLN A 30 4.01 -2.70 -13.49
N ALA A 31 4.58 -3.16 -12.37
CA ALA A 31 4.81 -2.38 -11.15
C ALA A 31 6.29 -2.08 -10.90
N ARG A 32 7.14 -2.29 -11.94
CA ARG A 32 8.56 -1.98 -11.85
C ARG A 32 8.77 -0.48 -11.86
N GLU A 33 9.68 -0.02 -11.02
CA GLU A 33 10.10 1.38 -10.98
C GLU A 33 10.67 1.86 -12.32
N ARG A 34 10.39 3.11 -12.65
CA ARG A 34 11.00 3.84 -13.77
C ARG A 34 12.17 4.69 -13.28
N ASP A 35 12.98 5.19 -14.19
CA ASP A 35 14.09 6.07 -13.86
C ASP A 35 13.59 7.30 -13.08
N GLY A 36 14.20 7.54 -11.91
CA GLY A 36 13.83 8.64 -11.02
C GLY A 36 12.74 8.33 -9.99
N GLU A 37 12.09 7.17 -10.06
CA GLU A 37 11.11 6.76 -9.06
C GLU A 37 11.82 6.05 -7.88
N PRO A 38 11.71 6.57 -6.64
CA PRO A 38 12.39 5.98 -5.50
C PRO A 38 11.81 4.63 -5.11
N VAL A 39 12.70 3.72 -4.73
CA VAL A 39 12.33 2.43 -4.13
C VAL A 39 12.64 2.48 -2.63
N ILE A 40 11.64 2.26 -1.80
CA ILE A 40 11.74 2.16 -0.35
C ILE A 40 11.69 0.68 0.03
N VAL A 41 12.72 0.20 0.70
CA VAL A 41 12.79 -1.19 1.17
C VAL A 41 12.47 -1.24 2.65
N LYS A 42 11.53 -2.08 3.03
CA LYS A 42 11.09 -2.30 4.41
C LYS A 42 11.25 -3.76 4.83
N ASN A 43 11.37 -4.00 6.13
CA ASN A 43 11.48 -5.34 6.71
C ASN A 43 10.26 -5.73 7.56
N VAL A 44 9.33 -4.81 7.77
CA VAL A 44 8.09 -5.01 8.52
C VAL A 44 6.88 -4.55 7.69
N ASN A 45 5.65 -4.77 8.14
CA ASN A 45 4.46 -4.49 7.34
C ASN A 45 4.28 -3.00 7.02
N SER A 46 4.50 -2.10 7.98
CA SER A 46 4.41 -0.67 7.72
C SER A 46 5.55 -0.17 6.83
N SER A 47 5.20 0.62 5.81
CA SER A 47 6.19 1.28 4.95
C SER A 47 6.91 2.45 5.64
N PHE A 48 6.45 2.87 6.80
CA PHE A 48 7.02 3.98 7.56
C PHE A 48 8.03 3.54 8.64
N ILE A 49 8.02 2.26 9.04
CA ILE A 49 8.88 1.78 10.13
C ILE A 49 10.22 1.30 9.57
N GLY A 50 11.30 1.88 10.08
CA GLY A 50 12.66 1.54 9.66
C GLY A 50 13.02 2.01 8.26
N THR A 51 12.30 3.01 7.73
CA THR A 51 12.52 3.62 6.42
C THR A 51 12.59 5.13 6.52
N ASP A 52 12.96 5.78 5.43
CA ASP A 52 12.97 7.23 5.29
C ASP A 52 11.75 7.77 4.50
N LEU A 53 10.68 6.96 4.38
CA LEU A 53 9.49 7.34 3.60
C LEU A 53 8.83 8.61 4.15
N GLU A 54 8.55 8.68 5.45
CA GLU A 54 7.91 9.84 6.04
C GLU A 54 8.71 11.14 5.83
N PRO A 55 10.00 11.22 6.20
CA PRO A 55 10.77 12.44 5.97
C PRO A 55 10.86 12.82 4.49
N ARG A 56 10.93 11.88 3.55
CA ARG A 56 10.88 12.19 2.11
C ARG A 56 9.55 12.79 1.69
N LEU A 57 8.43 12.21 2.12
CA LEU A 57 7.10 12.73 1.80
C LEU A 57 6.92 14.15 2.34
N ARG A 58 7.31 14.39 3.59
CA ARG A 58 7.19 15.72 4.23
C ARG A 58 8.11 16.75 3.58
N ALA A 59 9.35 16.39 3.29
CA ALA A 59 10.30 17.29 2.63
C ALA A 59 9.84 17.71 1.22
N ALA A 60 9.13 16.81 0.52
CA ALA A 60 8.54 17.07 -0.79
C ALA A 60 7.16 17.76 -0.72
N GLY A 61 6.62 18.03 0.49
CA GLY A 61 5.31 18.67 0.67
C GLY A 61 4.12 17.78 0.32
N HIS A 62 4.30 16.46 0.31
CA HIS A 62 3.20 15.53 0.04
C HIS A 62 2.38 15.32 1.32
N HIS A 63 1.11 15.71 1.29
CA HIS A 63 0.16 15.55 2.39
C HIS A 63 -0.93 14.52 2.08
N THR A 64 -1.25 14.31 0.82
CA THR A 64 -2.19 13.29 0.34
C THR A 64 -1.43 12.11 -0.25
N LEU A 65 -1.78 10.90 0.18
CA LEU A 65 -1.16 9.66 -0.29
C LEU A 65 -2.21 8.77 -0.94
N VAL A 66 -1.93 8.33 -2.16
CA VAL A 66 -2.70 7.29 -2.84
C VAL A 66 -1.99 5.97 -2.64
N ILE A 67 -2.66 5.02 -2.00
CA ILE A 67 -2.07 3.74 -1.59
C ILE A 67 -2.72 2.60 -2.39
N ALA A 68 -1.89 1.74 -2.96
CA ALA A 68 -2.30 0.54 -3.69
C ALA A 68 -1.27 -0.58 -3.48
N GLY A 69 -1.65 -1.81 -3.72
CA GLY A 69 -0.71 -2.94 -3.69
C GLY A 69 -1.22 -4.20 -3.00
N ILE A 70 -0.30 -5.01 -2.50
CA ILE A 70 -0.51 -6.35 -1.96
C ILE A 70 0.19 -6.48 -0.60
N THR A 71 -0.39 -7.15 0.37
CA THR A 71 -1.78 -7.64 0.44
C THR A 71 -2.62 -6.65 1.22
N THR A 72 -3.89 -6.53 0.85
CA THR A 72 -4.82 -5.57 1.45
C THR A 72 -4.78 -5.59 2.98
N ASN A 73 -4.86 -6.77 3.58
CA ASN A 73 -4.95 -7.00 5.03
C ASN A 73 -3.61 -7.10 5.78
N HIS A 74 -2.48 -6.79 5.16
CA HIS A 74 -1.16 -6.77 5.82
C HIS A 74 -0.41 -5.48 5.55
N CYS A 75 0.49 -5.47 4.57
CA CYS A 75 1.35 -4.31 4.29
C CYS A 75 0.54 -3.07 3.93
N VAL A 76 -0.50 -3.25 3.11
CA VAL A 76 -1.37 -2.15 2.67
C VAL A 76 -2.16 -1.59 3.86
N GLU A 77 -2.88 -2.44 4.60
CA GLU A 77 -3.64 -2.02 5.79
C GLU A 77 -2.74 -1.34 6.82
N THR A 78 -1.61 -1.98 7.16
CA THR A 78 -0.70 -1.45 8.19
C THR A 78 -0.11 -0.10 7.77
N THR A 79 0.26 0.06 6.50
CA THR A 79 0.77 1.33 5.97
C THR A 79 -0.31 2.40 5.96
N THR A 80 -1.54 2.04 5.58
CA THR A 80 -2.69 2.97 5.55
C THR A 80 -3.03 3.47 6.95
N ARG A 81 -3.10 2.58 7.95
CA ARG A 81 -3.32 2.97 9.35
C ARG A 81 -2.22 3.91 9.85
N MET A 82 -0.96 3.60 9.54
CA MET A 82 0.16 4.45 9.94
C MET A 82 0.10 5.81 9.23
N ALA A 83 -0.23 5.86 7.94
CA ALA A 83 -0.40 7.12 7.21
C ALA A 83 -1.44 8.02 7.87
N GLY A 84 -2.63 7.48 8.21
CA GLY A 84 -3.65 8.21 8.94
C GLY A 84 -3.18 8.69 10.31
N ASN A 85 -2.51 7.83 11.09
CA ASN A 85 -1.96 8.18 12.41
C ASN A 85 -0.87 9.26 12.34
N LEU A 86 -0.12 9.32 11.25
CA LEU A 86 0.88 10.37 10.99
C LEU A 86 0.27 11.66 10.41
N GLY A 87 -1.04 11.70 10.20
CA GLY A 87 -1.77 12.88 9.74
C GLY A 87 -1.75 13.11 8.23
N PHE A 88 -1.44 12.08 7.44
CA PHE A 88 -1.60 12.14 5.99
C PHE A 88 -3.07 11.93 5.60
N ASP A 89 -3.53 12.64 4.56
CA ASP A 89 -4.78 12.32 3.84
C ASP A 89 -4.55 11.06 3.00
N ALA A 90 -4.84 9.90 3.59
CA ALA A 90 -4.64 8.62 2.93
C ALA A 90 -5.87 8.24 2.09
N ARG A 91 -5.64 7.88 0.83
CA ARG A 91 -6.63 7.37 -0.13
C ARG A 91 -6.24 5.98 -0.55
N LEU A 92 -7.01 4.99 -0.12
CA LEU A 92 -6.76 3.58 -0.45
C LEU A 92 -7.58 3.18 -1.67
N VAL A 93 -6.90 2.70 -2.71
CA VAL A 93 -7.54 2.34 -3.97
C VAL A 93 -8.03 0.90 -3.89
N SER A 94 -9.35 0.72 -3.75
CA SER A 94 -9.98 -0.58 -3.51
C SER A 94 -9.73 -1.60 -4.62
N ASP A 95 -9.89 -1.20 -5.87
CA ASP A 95 -9.72 -2.04 -7.05
C ASP A 95 -8.26 -2.17 -7.54
N ALA A 96 -7.31 -1.56 -6.82
CA ALA A 96 -5.87 -1.71 -7.02
C ALA A 96 -5.18 -2.39 -5.83
N CYS A 97 -5.95 -3.06 -4.97
CA CYS A 97 -5.48 -3.87 -3.86
C CYS A 97 -6.12 -5.24 -3.91
N TYR A 98 -5.39 -6.28 -3.52
CA TYR A 98 -5.94 -7.61 -3.37
C TYR A 98 -5.21 -8.42 -2.30
N THR A 99 -5.81 -9.55 -1.92
CA THR A 99 -5.27 -10.49 -0.95
C THR A 99 -5.57 -11.93 -1.34
N PHE A 100 -5.38 -12.86 -0.43
CA PHE A 100 -5.53 -14.30 -0.66
C PHE A 100 -6.46 -14.91 0.38
N ASP A 101 -7.05 -16.06 0.05
CA ASP A 101 -7.80 -16.87 0.99
C ASP A 101 -6.95 -17.21 2.22
N ARG A 102 -7.58 -17.25 3.40
CA ARG A 102 -6.91 -17.58 4.65
C ARG A 102 -7.73 -18.53 5.50
N LEU A 103 -7.04 -19.45 6.15
CA LEU A 103 -7.65 -20.30 7.16
C LEU A 103 -7.97 -19.45 8.40
N GLY A 104 -9.23 -19.45 8.78
CA GLY A 104 -9.70 -18.78 10.01
C GLY A 104 -9.38 -19.62 11.26
N LEU A 105 -9.53 -19.00 12.43
CA LEU A 105 -9.28 -19.64 13.73
C LEU A 105 -10.21 -20.84 13.99
N ASP A 106 -11.38 -20.84 13.38
CA ASP A 106 -12.37 -21.91 13.43
C ASP A 106 -12.13 -23.04 12.41
N GLY A 107 -10.99 -23.02 11.71
CA GLY A 107 -10.64 -23.98 10.68
C GLY A 107 -11.37 -23.79 9.34
N LYS A 108 -12.19 -22.77 9.19
CA LYS A 108 -12.88 -22.48 7.92
C LYS A 108 -12.08 -21.48 7.08
N VAL A 109 -12.09 -21.67 5.78
CA VAL A 109 -11.47 -20.73 4.85
C VAL A 109 -12.29 -19.46 4.79
N ARG A 110 -11.63 -18.32 4.91
CA ARG A 110 -12.15 -17.00 4.57
C ARG A 110 -11.66 -16.65 3.19
N SER A 111 -12.59 -16.29 2.31
CA SER A 111 -12.22 -15.91 0.94
C SER A 111 -11.43 -14.60 0.93
N ALA A 112 -10.57 -14.46 -0.07
CA ALA A 112 -9.83 -13.22 -0.32
C ALA A 112 -10.75 -12.00 -0.37
N GLU A 113 -11.91 -12.14 -1.04
CA GLU A 113 -12.93 -11.08 -1.14
C GLU A 113 -13.47 -10.67 0.24
N ALA A 114 -13.85 -11.62 1.09
CA ALA A 114 -14.37 -11.32 2.43
C ALA A 114 -13.32 -10.63 3.31
N ILE A 115 -12.04 -11.03 3.20
CA ILE A 115 -10.93 -10.41 3.93
C ILE A 115 -10.68 -9.00 3.40
N HIS A 116 -10.69 -8.82 2.09
CA HIS A 116 -10.52 -7.54 1.44
C HIS A 116 -11.60 -6.56 1.86
N ASP A 117 -12.88 -6.92 1.71
CA ASP A 117 -14.01 -6.07 2.07
C ASP A 117 -14.02 -5.67 3.54
N MET A 118 -13.70 -6.61 4.44
CA MET A 118 -13.63 -6.31 5.87
C MET A 118 -12.47 -5.34 6.17
N THR A 119 -11.33 -5.50 5.52
CA THR A 119 -10.19 -4.59 5.67
C THR A 119 -10.55 -3.17 5.21
N LEU A 120 -11.15 -3.04 4.03
CA LEU A 120 -11.61 -1.74 3.50
C LEU A 120 -12.64 -1.10 4.44
N THR A 121 -13.60 -1.89 4.94
CA THR A 121 -14.62 -1.43 5.91
C THR A 121 -13.97 -0.87 7.17
N ASN A 122 -12.97 -1.54 7.72
CA ASN A 122 -12.28 -1.11 8.94
C ASN A 122 -11.43 0.14 8.74
N LEU A 123 -10.94 0.39 7.52
CA LEU A 123 -10.09 1.55 7.22
C LEU A 123 -10.89 2.79 6.84
N ASN A 124 -12.08 2.59 6.26
CA ASN A 124 -12.88 3.67 5.69
C ASN A 124 -13.39 4.64 6.75
N GLY A 125 -13.09 5.92 6.57
CA GLY A 125 -13.52 7.00 7.44
C GLY A 125 -12.73 7.16 8.73
N GLU A 126 -11.98 6.13 9.17
CA GLU A 126 -11.11 6.19 10.34
C GLU A 126 -9.67 6.54 9.96
N PHE A 127 -9.10 5.80 9.01
CA PHE A 127 -7.69 5.93 8.63
C PHE A 127 -7.49 6.44 7.21
N ALA A 128 -8.46 6.21 6.34
CA ALA A 128 -8.37 6.57 4.93
C ALA A 128 -9.76 6.77 4.30
N SER A 129 -9.78 7.44 3.15
CA SER A 129 -10.90 7.39 2.23
C SER A 129 -10.70 6.23 1.26
N ILE A 130 -11.72 5.37 1.11
CA ILE A 130 -11.69 4.30 0.11
C ILE A 130 -12.16 4.86 -1.22
N VAL A 131 -11.34 4.70 -2.24
CA VAL A 131 -11.57 5.24 -3.59
C VAL A 131 -11.37 4.15 -4.65
N THR A 132 -11.76 4.44 -5.89
CA THR A 132 -11.50 3.58 -7.05
C THR A 132 -10.39 4.15 -7.92
N THR A 133 -9.80 3.31 -8.78
CA THR A 133 -8.81 3.74 -9.79
C THR A 133 -9.40 4.84 -10.68
N ASP A 134 -10.64 4.68 -11.14
CA ASP A 134 -11.30 5.67 -11.99
C ASP A 134 -11.45 7.03 -11.29
N ALA A 135 -11.77 7.05 -10.00
CA ALA A 135 -11.87 8.28 -9.23
C ALA A 135 -10.52 9.01 -9.12
N ILE A 136 -9.42 8.26 -8.91
CA ILE A 136 -8.08 8.85 -8.86
C ILE A 136 -7.67 9.38 -10.24
N VAL A 137 -7.90 8.61 -11.31
CA VAL A 137 -7.57 9.03 -12.67
C VAL A 137 -8.34 10.29 -13.06
N ALA A 138 -9.65 10.35 -12.75
CA ALA A 138 -10.46 11.54 -12.98
C ALA A 138 -9.93 12.77 -12.23
N ALA A 139 -9.61 12.61 -10.94
CA ALA A 139 -9.07 13.71 -10.12
C ALA A 139 -7.71 14.23 -10.63
N LEU A 140 -6.88 13.36 -11.23
CA LEU A 140 -5.60 13.74 -11.81
C LEU A 140 -5.74 14.42 -13.19
N ALA A 141 -6.85 14.20 -13.89
CA ALA A 141 -7.14 14.82 -15.18
C ALA A 141 -7.72 16.23 -15.04
N GLU A 142 -8.28 16.58 -13.88
CA GLU A 142 -8.76 17.94 -13.61
C GLU A 142 -7.58 18.90 -13.45
N PRO A 143 -7.60 20.07 -14.14
CA PRO A 143 -6.59 21.11 -13.92
C PRO A 143 -6.70 21.61 -12.47
N ALA A 144 -5.54 21.77 -11.80
CA ALA A 144 -5.50 22.34 -10.45
C ALA A 144 -6.31 23.65 -10.44
N ALA A 145 -7.31 23.73 -9.55
CA ALA A 145 -8.07 24.94 -9.36
C ALA A 145 -7.10 26.07 -8.98
N SER A 146 -7.14 27.15 -9.77
CA SER A 146 -6.28 28.33 -9.65
C SER A 146 -6.62 29.13 -8.39
#